data_0ebafe3012ba31fd90f0aa60242d26ad
#
_entry.id   0ebafe3012ba31fd90f0aa60242d26ad
#
_cell.length_a   1.000
_cell.length_b   1.000
_cell.length_c   1.000
_cell.angle_alpha   90.00
_cell.angle_beta   90.00
_cell.angle_gamma   90.00
#
_symmetry.space_group_name_H-M   'P 1'
#
loop_
_entity.id
_entity.type
_entity.pdbx_description
1 polymer ?
#
loop_
_entity_poly.entity_id
_entity_poly.type
_entity_poly.pdbx_seq_one_letter_code
_entity_poly.pdbx_strand_id
1 'polypeptide(L)'
;MTAERLLSYFGESRFVPELRSRSKDGVLGEMARVLADEGEIGDPALLLEMIRRRESLGSTGLGKGVAVPHGRSTAATDTRIVFALSKKGVDFGALDNEPCRLFFLIVAPYEDRKHEYLPLLGKIVEVVSDEAVRERLLQVDSFGAFTQTIREAFGE
;
A
#
# COMPACT_ATOMS: atom_id res chain seq x y z
N MET A 1 -17.07 -6.19 -2.01
CA MET A 1 -15.90 -6.79 -1.32
C MET A 1 -16.15 -6.73 0.18
N THR A 2 -15.92 -7.82 0.89
CA THR A 2 -16.03 -7.87 2.35
C THR A 2 -14.72 -7.42 3.00
N ALA A 3 -14.80 -7.09 4.31
CA ALA A 3 -13.59 -6.77 5.07
C ALA A 3 -12.60 -7.95 5.06
N GLU A 4 -13.11 -9.16 5.24
CA GLU A 4 -12.28 -10.36 5.22
C GLU A 4 -11.56 -10.56 3.88
N ARG A 5 -12.25 -10.32 2.77
CA ARG A 5 -11.64 -10.39 1.44
C ARG A 5 -10.54 -9.35 1.28
N LEU A 6 -10.80 -8.11 1.66
CA LEU A 6 -9.80 -7.05 1.60
C LEU A 6 -8.59 -7.40 2.47
N LEU A 7 -8.82 -7.85 3.70
CA LEU A 7 -7.76 -8.19 4.63
C LEU A 7 -6.91 -9.37 4.16
N SER A 8 -7.44 -10.23 3.30
CA SER A 8 -6.69 -11.39 2.78
C SER A 8 -5.48 -10.98 1.93
N TYR A 9 -5.43 -9.75 1.44
CA TYR A 9 -4.30 -9.25 0.65
C TYR A 9 -3.18 -8.67 1.53
N PHE A 10 -3.47 -8.41 2.80
CA PHE A 10 -2.51 -7.92 3.79
C PHE A 10 -1.92 -9.07 4.58
N GLY A 11 -0.94 -8.80 5.40
CA GLY A 11 -0.34 -9.79 6.28
C GLY A 11 0.57 -9.13 7.30
N GLU A 12 0.81 -9.82 8.41
CA GLU A 12 1.68 -9.28 9.47
C GLU A 12 3.09 -9.00 8.96
N SER A 13 3.61 -9.85 8.07
CA SER A 13 4.93 -9.64 7.45
C SER A 13 4.98 -8.46 6.49
N ARG A 14 3.82 -7.95 6.09
CA ARG A 14 3.67 -6.80 5.19
C ARG A 14 3.05 -5.58 5.89
N PHE A 15 3.22 -5.52 7.19
CA PHE A 15 2.81 -4.38 8.01
C PHE A 15 4.06 -3.67 8.51
N VAL A 16 4.23 -2.40 8.13
CA VAL A 16 5.41 -1.59 8.47
C VAL A 16 4.94 -0.44 9.38
N PRO A 17 5.11 -0.57 10.71
CA PRO A 17 4.59 0.43 11.66
C PRO A 17 5.29 1.77 11.58
N GLU A 18 6.51 1.82 11.05
CA GLU A 18 7.23 3.07 10.82
C GLU A 18 8.26 2.88 9.71
N LEU A 19 8.10 3.65 8.64
CA LEU A 19 9.08 3.69 7.55
C LEU A 19 10.34 4.42 8.00
N ARG A 20 11.49 3.93 7.57
CA ARG A 20 12.80 4.55 7.83
C ARG A 20 13.14 5.61 6.80
N SER A 21 12.70 5.39 5.56
CA SER A 21 13.01 6.27 4.44
C SER A 21 12.26 7.59 4.54
N ARG A 22 12.90 8.65 4.08
CA ARG A 22 12.36 10.01 4.10
C ARG A 22 12.08 10.56 2.72
N SER A 23 12.34 9.79 1.66
CA SER A 23 12.11 10.19 0.28
C SER A 23 11.13 9.23 -0.38
N LYS A 24 10.46 9.72 -1.40
CA LYS A 24 9.54 8.91 -2.21
C LYS A 24 10.22 7.65 -2.74
N ASP A 25 11.38 7.80 -3.37
CA ASP A 25 12.09 6.66 -3.93
C ASP A 25 12.52 5.67 -2.86
N GLY A 26 12.99 6.18 -1.72
CA GLY A 26 13.36 5.34 -0.59
C GLY A 26 12.19 4.55 -0.03
N VAL A 27 11.01 5.18 0.08
CA VAL A 27 9.79 4.51 0.55
C VAL A 27 9.38 3.39 -0.41
N LEU A 28 9.40 3.65 -1.71
CA LEU A 28 9.08 2.62 -2.71
C LEU A 28 10.03 1.43 -2.58
N GLY A 29 11.33 1.70 -2.44
CA GLY A 29 12.34 0.65 -2.24
C GLY A 29 12.14 -0.13 -0.95
N GLU A 30 11.85 0.55 0.14
CA GLU A 30 11.63 -0.09 1.45
C GLU A 30 10.41 -1.00 1.42
N MET A 31 9.30 -0.56 0.85
CA MET A 31 8.08 -1.38 0.73
C MET A 31 8.25 -2.55 -0.23
N ALA A 32 8.93 -2.34 -1.35
CA ALA A 32 9.22 -3.42 -2.30
C ALA A 32 10.08 -4.50 -1.65
N ARG A 33 11.02 -4.10 -0.80
CA ARG A 33 11.88 -5.03 -0.08
C ARG A 33 11.11 -5.92 0.88
N VAL A 34 10.05 -5.40 1.51
CA VAL A 34 9.18 -6.21 2.36
C VAL A 34 8.62 -7.40 1.58
N LEU A 35 8.17 -7.16 0.36
CA LEU A 35 7.67 -8.25 -0.52
C LEU A 35 8.78 -9.20 -0.93
N ALA A 36 9.95 -8.67 -1.27
CA ALA A 36 11.10 -9.50 -1.66
C ALA A 36 11.55 -10.41 -0.53
N ASP A 37 11.54 -9.90 0.71
CA ASP A 37 11.97 -10.66 1.88
C ASP A 37 11.04 -11.83 2.21
N GLU A 38 9.80 -11.81 1.74
CA GLU A 38 8.89 -12.95 1.88
C GLU A 38 9.28 -14.14 0.98
N GLY A 39 10.14 -13.91 -0.01
CA GLY A 39 10.64 -14.97 -0.88
C GLY A 39 9.72 -15.37 -2.02
N GLU A 40 8.58 -14.72 -2.20
CA GLU A 40 7.61 -15.08 -3.24
C GLU A 40 7.79 -14.27 -4.53
N ILE A 41 8.65 -13.28 -4.53
CA ILE A 41 8.93 -12.45 -5.70
C ILE A 41 10.12 -13.05 -6.46
N GLY A 42 9.87 -13.42 -7.72
CA GLY A 42 10.88 -14.07 -8.55
C GLY A 42 12.05 -13.19 -8.96
N ASP A 43 11.78 -11.89 -9.13
CA ASP A 43 12.80 -10.91 -9.53
C ASP A 43 12.54 -9.60 -8.80
N PRO A 44 13.16 -9.41 -7.62
CA PRO A 44 12.95 -8.18 -6.83
C PRO A 44 13.37 -6.89 -7.56
N ALA A 45 14.43 -6.93 -8.34
CA ALA A 45 14.89 -5.75 -9.09
C ALA A 45 13.86 -5.34 -10.14
N LEU A 46 13.27 -6.31 -10.84
CA LEU A 46 12.22 -6.05 -11.82
C LEU A 46 10.98 -5.48 -11.15
N LEU A 47 10.58 -6.01 -10.00
CA LEU A 47 9.44 -5.49 -9.26
C LEU A 47 9.63 -4.01 -8.93
N LEU A 48 10.78 -3.65 -8.37
CA LEU A 48 11.07 -2.27 -7.99
C LEU A 48 11.09 -1.36 -9.21
N GLU A 49 11.67 -1.82 -10.32
CA GLU A 49 11.66 -1.05 -11.57
C GLU A 49 10.25 -0.77 -12.06
N MET A 50 9.36 -1.76 -12.01
CA MET A 50 7.97 -1.61 -12.43
C MET A 50 7.22 -0.61 -11.55
N ILE A 51 7.44 -0.68 -10.24
CA ILE A 51 6.84 0.26 -9.29
C ILE A 51 7.32 1.69 -9.58
N ARG A 52 8.61 1.87 -9.79
CA ARG A 52 9.20 3.19 -10.09
C ARG A 52 8.67 3.75 -11.40
N ARG A 53 8.54 2.93 -12.42
CA ARG A 53 7.99 3.35 -13.71
C ARG A 53 6.57 3.86 -13.57
N ARG A 54 5.73 3.11 -12.84
CA ARG A 54 4.34 3.55 -12.62
C ARG A 54 4.32 4.90 -11.91
N GLU A 55 5.12 5.07 -10.88
CA GLU A 55 5.14 6.31 -10.11
C GLU A 55 5.68 7.48 -10.93
N SER A 56 6.58 7.23 -11.86
CA SER A 56 7.14 8.28 -12.74
C SER A 56 6.11 8.83 -13.73
N LEU A 57 5.04 8.10 -14.00
CA LEU A 57 3.97 8.55 -14.89
C LEU A 57 3.02 9.53 -14.20
N GLY A 58 3.04 9.58 -12.90
CA GLY A 58 2.23 10.48 -12.10
C GLY A 58 2.17 9.98 -10.67
N SER A 59 2.17 10.92 -9.72
CA SER A 59 2.16 10.58 -8.30
C SER A 59 0.91 9.79 -7.93
N THR A 60 1.09 8.76 -7.09
CA THR A 60 0.00 8.01 -6.47
C THR A 60 -0.37 8.58 -5.10
N GLY A 61 0.17 9.73 -4.73
CA GLY A 61 -0.26 10.49 -3.56
C GLY A 61 -1.65 11.09 -3.81
N LEU A 62 -2.65 10.56 -3.11
CA LEU A 62 -4.06 10.91 -3.33
C LEU A 62 -4.44 12.26 -2.71
N GLY A 63 -3.59 12.79 -1.86
CA GLY A 63 -3.94 13.88 -0.95
C GLY A 63 -4.37 13.32 0.40
N LYS A 64 -4.59 14.22 1.36
CA LYS A 64 -5.01 13.88 2.73
C LYS A 64 -4.06 12.91 3.44
N GLY A 65 -2.79 12.93 3.05
CA GLY A 65 -1.75 12.12 3.67
C GLY A 65 -1.70 10.66 3.23
N VAL A 66 -2.37 10.29 2.15
CA VAL A 66 -2.41 8.90 1.67
C VAL A 66 -1.71 8.75 0.33
N ALA A 67 -0.89 7.73 0.19
CA ALA A 67 -0.31 7.32 -1.09
C ALA A 67 -0.66 5.85 -1.36
N VAL A 68 -0.93 5.54 -2.63
CA VAL A 68 -1.30 4.19 -3.06
C VAL A 68 -0.42 3.78 -4.25
N PRO A 69 0.92 3.64 -4.01
CA PRO A 69 1.77 3.14 -5.09
C PRO A 69 1.29 1.74 -5.49
N HIS A 70 1.36 1.45 -6.78
CA HIS A 70 0.83 0.18 -7.28
C HIS A 70 1.48 -0.19 -8.62
N GLY A 71 1.41 -1.46 -8.95
CA GLY A 71 1.94 -1.95 -10.21
C GLY A 71 1.64 -3.42 -10.42
N ARG A 72 1.72 -3.84 -11.68
CA ARG A 72 1.65 -5.24 -12.07
C ARG A 72 3.03 -5.66 -12.55
N SER A 73 3.43 -6.88 -12.22
CA SER A 73 4.76 -7.38 -12.57
C SER A 73 4.71 -8.87 -12.87
N THR A 74 5.49 -9.30 -13.87
CA THR A 74 5.71 -10.73 -14.12
C THR A 74 6.49 -11.41 -13.00
N ALA A 75 7.14 -10.63 -12.13
CA ALA A 75 7.84 -11.14 -10.96
C ALA A 75 6.88 -11.55 -9.83
N ALA A 76 5.62 -11.09 -9.86
CA ALA A 76 4.62 -11.40 -8.84
C ALA A 76 3.72 -12.54 -9.29
N THR A 77 3.41 -13.47 -8.38
CA THR A 77 2.49 -14.59 -8.66
C THR A 77 1.11 -14.35 -8.09
N ASP A 78 1.01 -13.58 -7.01
CA ASP A 78 -0.23 -13.27 -6.32
C ASP A 78 -0.32 -11.78 -6.02
N THR A 79 -1.57 -11.29 -5.89
CA THR A 79 -1.80 -9.92 -5.46
C THR A 79 -1.52 -9.80 -3.97
N ARG A 80 -0.71 -8.80 -3.61
CA ARG A 80 -0.31 -8.52 -2.21
C ARG A 80 -0.32 -7.03 -1.97
N ILE A 81 -0.60 -6.64 -0.73
CA ILE A 81 -0.56 -5.25 -0.30
C ILE A 81 0.40 -5.13 0.88
N VAL A 82 1.28 -4.13 0.81
CA VAL A 82 2.08 -3.70 1.96
C VAL A 82 1.42 -2.45 2.52
N PHE A 83 1.15 -2.44 3.81
CA PHE A 83 0.70 -1.25 4.52
C PHE A 83 1.85 -0.69 5.34
N ALA A 84 2.08 0.62 5.23
CA ALA A 84 3.18 1.27 5.94
C ALA A 84 2.75 2.63 6.47
N LEU A 85 3.39 3.04 7.54
CA LEU A 85 3.19 4.33 8.19
C LEU A 85 4.49 5.13 8.22
N SER A 86 4.37 6.44 8.06
CA SER A 86 5.43 7.39 8.36
C SER A 86 4.87 8.50 9.23
N LYS A 87 5.26 8.54 10.51
CA LYS A 87 4.78 9.57 11.43
C LYS A 87 5.23 10.97 11.03
N LYS A 88 6.42 11.08 10.47
CA LYS A 88 6.98 12.37 10.03
C LYS A 88 6.44 12.82 8.69
N GLY A 89 5.89 11.90 7.90
CA GLY A 89 5.43 12.19 6.57
C GLY A 89 6.55 12.24 5.55
N VAL A 90 6.19 11.95 4.30
CA VAL A 90 7.12 11.92 3.17
C VAL A 90 6.50 12.72 2.03
N ASP A 91 7.29 13.58 1.40
CA ASP A 91 6.86 14.28 0.20
C ASP A 91 6.74 13.28 -0.96
N PHE A 92 5.52 13.02 -1.36
CA PHE A 92 5.19 12.06 -2.42
C PHE A 92 4.72 12.77 -3.70
N GLY A 93 4.80 14.11 -3.72
CA GLY A 93 4.27 14.90 -4.84
C GLY A 93 2.76 14.76 -4.95
N ALA A 94 2.07 14.67 -3.79
CA ALA A 94 0.63 14.49 -3.75
C ALA A 94 -0.10 15.71 -4.34
N LEU A 95 -1.35 15.49 -4.79
CA LEU A 95 -2.15 16.52 -5.43
C LEU A 95 -2.34 17.77 -4.58
N ASP A 96 -2.38 17.62 -3.26
CA ASP A 96 -2.56 18.72 -2.31
C ASP A 96 -1.24 19.29 -1.77
N ASN A 97 -0.11 18.81 -2.25
CA ASN A 97 1.24 19.17 -1.81
C ASN A 97 1.52 18.87 -0.33
N GLU A 98 0.65 18.10 0.32
CA GLU A 98 0.86 17.68 1.71
C GLU A 98 1.66 16.38 1.78
N PRO A 99 2.45 16.18 2.86
CA PRO A 99 3.20 14.93 3.02
C PRO A 99 2.26 13.75 3.21
N CYS A 100 2.68 12.57 2.73
CA CYS A 100 1.96 11.32 2.93
C CYS A 100 2.48 10.60 4.16
N ARG A 101 1.55 10.03 4.92
CA ARG A 101 1.84 9.28 6.15
C ARG A 101 1.29 7.86 6.13
N LEU A 102 0.27 7.61 5.30
CA LEU A 102 -0.33 6.29 5.09
C LEU A 102 0.02 5.80 3.69
N PHE A 103 0.54 4.58 3.60
CA PHE A 103 1.00 4.02 2.34
C PHE A 103 0.43 2.63 2.13
N PHE A 104 -0.14 2.40 0.95
CA PHE A 104 -0.63 1.09 0.51
C PHE A 104 0.06 0.76 -0.80
N LEU A 105 1.02 -0.16 -0.77
CA LEU A 105 1.64 -0.64 -2.00
C LEU A 105 0.88 -1.87 -2.47
N ILE A 106 0.26 -1.78 -3.63
CA ILE A 106 -0.49 -2.89 -4.23
C ILE A 106 0.32 -3.45 -5.39
N VAL A 107 0.67 -4.72 -5.29
CA VAL A 107 1.39 -5.44 -6.35
C VAL A 107 0.55 -6.62 -6.81
N ALA A 108 0.38 -6.75 -8.11
CA ALA A 108 -0.40 -7.82 -8.73
C ALA A 108 0.40 -8.50 -9.84
N PRO A 109 0.06 -9.75 -10.20
CA PRO A 109 0.61 -10.38 -11.38
C PRO A 109 0.29 -9.57 -12.62
N TYR A 110 1.19 -9.57 -13.60
CA TYR A 110 0.96 -8.88 -14.87
C TYR A 110 -0.32 -9.37 -15.54
N GLU A 111 -0.54 -10.69 -15.54
CA GLU A 111 -1.80 -11.28 -15.98
C GLU A 111 -2.74 -11.39 -14.77
N ASP A 112 -3.60 -10.42 -14.60
CA ASP A 112 -4.59 -10.39 -13.53
C ASP A 112 -5.81 -11.22 -13.92
N ARG A 113 -5.65 -12.55 -13.93
CA ARG A 113 -6.69 -13.51 -14.39
C ARG A 113 -7.95 -13.46 -13.54
N LYS A 114 -7.84 -13.09 -12.28
CA LYS A 114 -8.96 -13.00 -11.34
C LYS A 114 -9.62 -11.63 -11.36
N HIS A 115 -9.09 -10.70 -12.13
CA HIS A 115 -9.59 -9.32 -12.21
C HIS A 115 -9.69 -8.65 -10.83
N GLU A 116 -8.68 -8.84 -10.00
CA GLU A 116 -8.67 -8.34 -8.62
C GLU A 116 -8.08 -6.94 -8.48
N TYR A 117 -7.17 -6.57 -9.37
CA TYR A 117 -6.32 -5.39 -9.21
C TYR A 117 -7.10 -4.08 -9.15
N LEU A 118 -7.93 -3.78 -10.15
CA LEU A 118 -8.66 -2.52 -10.19
C LEU A 118 -9.75 -2.43 -9.09
N PRO A 119 -10.54 -3.48 -8.84
CA PRO A 119 -11.49 -3.45 -7.73
C PRO A 119 -10.81 -3.25 -6.37
N LEU A 120 -9.64 -3.86 -6.18
CA LEU A 120 -8.90 -3.72 -4.94
C LEU A 120 -8.39 -2.29 -4.75
N LEU A 121 -7.80 -1.71 -5.79
CA LEU A 121 -7.35 -0.32 -5.76
C LEU A 121 -8.51 0.61 -5.44
N GLY A 122 -9.64 0.43 -6.11
CA GLY A 122 -10.84 1.24 -5.87
C GLY A 122 -11.35 1.11 -4.44
N LYS A 123 -11.30 -0.10 -3.86
CA LYS A 123 -11.75 -0.32 -2.48
C LYS A 123 -10.83 0.35 -1.47
N ILE A 124 -9.53 0.31 -1.68
CA ILE A 124 -8.58 1.02 -0.81
C ILE A 124 -8.87 2.53 -0.84
N VAL A 125 -9.05 3.10 -2.02
CA VAL A 125 -9.37 4.52 -2.17
C VAL A 125 -10.67 4.87 -1.43
N GLU A 126 -11.69 4.03 -1.55
CA GLU A 126 -12.96 4.21 -0.85
C GLU A 126 -12.78 4.19 0.67
N VAL A 127 -12.06 3.20 1.20
CA VAL A 127 -11.83 3.05 2.64
C VAL A 127 -11.09 4.27 3.21
N VAL A 128 -10.05 4.73 2.54
CA VAL A 128 -9.26 5.87 3.04
C VAL A 128 -9.86 7.23 2.73
N SER A 129 -10.99 7.28 2.04
CA SER A 129 -11.71 8.55 1.82
C SER A 129 -12.37 9.04 3.12
N ASP A 130 -12.62 8.15 4.07
CA ASP A 130 -13.20 8.47 5.36
C ASP A 130 -12.14 9.02 6.31
N GLU A 131 -12.31 10.27 6.75
CA GLU A 131 -11.37 10.93 7.66
C GLU A 131 -11.19 10.17 8.98
N ALA A 132 -12.28 9.65 9.55
CA ALA A 132 -12.21 8.91 10.80
C ALA A 132 -11.36 7.65 10.65
N VAL A 133 -11.47 6.97 9.52
CA VAL A 133 -10.64 5.78 9.23
C VAL A 133 -9.17 6.19 9.11
N ARG A 134 -8.86 7.27 8.39
CA ARG A 134 -7.48 7.76 8.26
C ARG A 134 -6.88 8.08 9.62
N GLU A 135 -7.61 8.80 10.46
CA GLU A 135 -7.12 9.16 11.80
C GLU A 135 -6.81 7.93 12.65
N ARG A 136 -7.66 6.90 12.57
CA ARG A 136 -7.44 5.67 13.31
C ARG A 136 -6.26 4.88 12.74
N LEU A 137 -6.11 4.83 11.43
CA LEU A 137 -4.97 4.15 10.81
C LEU A 137 -3.63 4.80 11.19
N LEU A 138 -3.62 6.12 11.42
CA LEU A 138 -2.41 6.81 11.86
C LEU A 138 -1.97 6.40 13.27
N GLN A 139 -2.86 5.80 14.05
CA GLN A 139 -2.58 5.41 15.44
C GLN A 139 -2.27 3.91 15.60
N VAL A 140 -2.39 3.11 14.54
CA VAL A 140 -2.16 1.67 14.67
C VAL A 140 -0.67 1.40 14.89
N ASP A 141 -0.37 0.53 15.84
CA ASP A 141 1.00 0.13 16.16
C ASP A 141 1.21 -1.37 16.03
N SER A 142 0.16 -2.11 15.63
CA SER A 142 0.20 -3.55 15.43
C SER A 142 -0.68 -3.95 14.27
N PHE A 143 -0.40 -5.10 13.69
CA PHE A 143 -1.23 -5.64 12.63
C PHE A 143 -2.66 -5.93 13.13
N GLY A 144 -2.79 -6.38 14.38
CA GLY A 144 -4.10 -6.58 14.98
C GLY A 144 -4.93 -5.29 15.04
N ALA A 145 -4.31 -4.17 15.44
CA ALA A 145 -4.97 -2.88 15.48
C ALA A 145 -5.35 -2.43 14.06
N PHE A 146 -4.49 -2.68 13.06
CA PHE A 146 -4.78 -2.41 11.66
C PHE A 146 -6.01 -3.18 11.19
N THR A 147 -6.03 -4.50 11.40
CA THR A 147 -7.15 -5.33 10.94
C THR A 147 -8.46 -4.93 11.61
N GLN A 148 -8.42 -4.59 12.89
CA GLN A 148 -9.60 -4.12 13.60
C GLN A 148 -10.13 -2.82 12.99
N THR A 149 -9.25 -1.88 12.68
CA THR A 149 -9.64 -0.61 12.05
C THR A 149 -10.31 -0.85 10.71
N ILE A 150 -9.77 -1.76 9.89
CA ILE A 150 -10.37 -2.10 8.60
C ILE A 150 -11.75 -2.74 8.80
N ARG A 151 -11.89 -3.68 9.74
CA ARG A 151 -13.20 -4.31 10.01
C ARG A 151 -14.26 -3.28 10.41
N GLU A 152 -13.89 -2.34 11.26
CA GLU A 152 -14.79 -1.27 11.68
C GLU A 152 -15.16 -0.34 10.53
N ALA A 153 -14.25 -0.11 9.58
CA ALA A 153 -14.55 0.67 8.38
C ALA A 153 -15.65 0.01 7.52
N PHE A 154 -15.82 -1.31 7.65
CA PHE A 154 -16.88 -2.08 6.98
C PHE A 154 -18.14 -2.24 7.85
N GLY A 155 -18.17 -1.62 9.02
CA GLY A 155 -19.33 -1.73 9.93
C GLY A 155 -19.32 -2.98 10.79
N GLU A 156 -18.18 -3.63 10.91
CA GLU A 156 -18.05 -4.86 11.73
C GLU A 156 -17.52 -4.62 13.14
#